data_5a7d7151e5ad730f033c9258699423f7
#
_entry.id   5a7d7151e5ad730f033c9258699423f7
#
_cell.length_a   1.000
_cell.length_b   1.000
_cell.length_c   1.000
_cell.angle_alpha   90.00
_cell.angle_beta   90.00
_cell.angle_gamma   90.00
#
_symmetry.space_group_name_H-M   'P 1'
#
loop_
_entity.id
_entity.type
_entity.pdbx_description
1 polymer ?
#
loop_
_entity_poly.entity_id
_entity_poly.type
_entity_poly.pdbx_seq_one_letter_code
_entity_poly.pdbx_strand_id
1 'polypeptide(L)'
;MSWIQPQLVRTLAQGCRSFSASARSRLGSQSHVPVKAAPGQSRRPFASSALFWGSAFAVAAGLTARSTVHLDGEVPPTPAGEDTRVDPATSIAFPTTLKIQSKTPLPTFTLMGVGVRTVSFLGIKVYSVGFYADLSNPNLVIPRDATPEEKIEYIVKNRACVLRIIPTRSTSYGHLRDGFMRALQARQVLCRQRGELTPDEELAIQSPLRKLKSMFPNTPLAKHTPLDILVTAPSPKQPRTLIVRDLGSVQSDWLAREFVLAYFEGKGISPPLKESVVEYVNTHL
;
A
#
# COMPACT_ATOMS: atom_id res chain seq x y z
N MET A 1 24.54 35.40 -51.31
CA MET A 1 25.10 34.43 -52.28
C MET A 1 25.05 33.07 -51.61
N SER A 2 24.13 32.38 -52.05
CA SER A 2 24.14 31.11 -52.77
C SER A 2 23.70 29.97 -51.86
N TRP A 3 22.50 29.52 -51.93
CA TRP A 3 21.84 28.43 -52.66
C TRP A 3 21.85 27.11 -51.86
N ILE A 4 20.69 26.56 -51.40
CA ILE A 4 19.71 25.69 -52.10
C ILE A 4 20.08 24.21 -51.90
N GLN A 5 19.25 23.21 -51.63
CA GLN A 5 17.85 22.94 -51.76
C GLN A 5 17.48 21.61 -51.10
N PRO A 6 16.20 21.24 -50.96
CA PRO A 6 15.73 20.00 -50.32
C PRO A 6 15.46 18.92 -51.39
N GLN A 7 15.59 17.68 -51.00
CA GLN A 7 15.09 16.47 -51.65
C GLN A 7 14.96 15.37 -50.59
N LEU A 8 14.08 14.46 -50.48
CA LEU A 8 12.99 13.95 -51.32
C LEU A 8 12.12 13.06 -50.43
N VAL A 9 10.85 13.27 -50.56
CA VAL A 9 9.78 12.37 -50.09
C VAL A 9 9.92 11.00 -50.79
N ARG A 10 9.88 9.89 -50.05
CA ARG A 10 9.51 8.58 -50.58
C ARG A 10 8.48 7.91 -49.68
N THR A 11 7.26 8.06 -50.11
CA THR A 11 6.10 7.23 -49.81
C THR A 11 6.37 5.81 -50.34
N LEU A 12 6.20 4.80 -49.50
CA LEU A 12 5.86 3.47 -49.96
C LEU A 12 4.74 2.92 -49.06
N ALA A 13 3.58 2.94 -49.66
CA ALA A 13 2.41 2.17 -49.24
C ALA A 13 2.57 0.71 -49.72
N GLN A 14 1.82 -0.15 -49.09
CA GLN A 14 1.35 -1.47 -49.51
C GLN A 14 1.84 -2.67 -48.66
N GLY A 15 0.83 -3.37 -48.14
CA GLY A 15 0.95 -4.72 -47.70
C GLY A 15 -0.14 -5.17 -46.70
N CYS A 16 -1.44 -4.90 -47.02
CA CYS A 16 -2.53 -5.68 -46.42
C CYS A 16 -2.40 -7.15 -46.83
N ARG A 17 -2.26 -8.08 -45.88
CA ARG A 17 -2.60 -9.48 -46.11
C ARG A 17 -3.58 -9.93 -45.02
N SER A 18 -4.82 -10.00 -45.43
CA SER A 18 -5.92 -10.74 -44.86
C SER A 18 -5.57 -12.24 -44.84
N PHE A 19 -5.69 -12.89 -43.69
CA PHE A 19 -5.80 -14.33 -43.63
C PHE A 19 -7.20 -14.71 -43.15
N SER A 20 -7.90 -15.35 -44.11
CA SER A 20 -9.23 -15.91 -44.01
C SER A 20 -9.28 -17.09 -43.03
N ALA A 21 -10.40 -17.15 -42.35
CA ALA A 21 -10.88 -18.28 -41.58
C ALA A 21 -11.03 -19.55 -42.44
N SER A 22 -10.65 -20.69 -41.91
CA SER A 22 -11.10 -22.00 -42.38
C SER A 22 -11.63 -22.81 -41.21
N ALA A 23 -12.93 -22.85 -41.13
CA ALA A 23 -13.69 -23.76 -40.29
C ALA A 23 -13.53 -25.21 -40.85
N ARG A 24 -13.18 -26.16 -40.01
CA ARG A 24 -13.44 -27.60 -40.26
C ARG A 24 -14.06 -28.21 -39.02
N SER A 25 -15.36 -28.38 -39.13
CA SER A 25 -16.19 -29.34 -38.38
C SER A 25 -15.64 -30.77 -38.51
N ARG A 26 -15.47 -31.46 -37.40
CA ARG A 26 -15.49 -32.90 -37.35
C ARG A 26 -16.49 -33.37 -36.29
N LEU A 27 -17.57 -33.90 -36.77
CA LEU A 27 -18.45 -34.80 -36.02
C LEU A 27 -17.65 -36.08 -35.66
N GLY A 28 -17.82 -36.52 -34.44
CA GLY A 28 -17.24 -37.79 -33.95
C GLY A 28 -17.98 -38.22 -32.70
N SER A 29 -19.03 -38.95 -32.93
CA SER A 29 -19.45 -40.21 -32.30
C SER A 29 -19.65 -40.23 -30.79
N GLN A 30 -20.93 -40.28 -30.41
CA GLN A 30 -21.44 -40.67 -29.10
C GLN A 30 -21.18 -42.16 -28.86
N SER A 31 -20.56 -42.51 -27.76
CA SER A 31 -20.60 -43.86 -27.18
C SER A 31 -21.42 -43.81 -25.89
N HIS A 32 -22.62 -44.38 -25.96
CA HIS A 32 -23.49 -44.65 -24.83
C HIS A 32 -22.84 -45.75 -23.96
N VAL A 33 -22.67 -45.46 -22.67
CA VAL A 33 -22.41 -46.48 -21.64
C VAL A 33 -23.67 -46.56 -20.78
N PRO A 34 -24.27 -47.74 -20.57
CA PRO A 34 -25.50 -47.85 -19.78
C PRO A 34 -25.19 -47.82 -18.29
N VAL A 35 -25.91 -46.96 -17.57
CA VAL A 35 -25.92 -46.89 -16.11
C VAL A 35 -26.77 -48.04 -15.56
N LYS A 36 -26.12 -48.96 -14.82
CA LYS A 36 -26.82 -49.98 -14.02
C LYS A 36 -27.48 -49.34 -12.82
N ALA A 37 -28.78 -49.56 -12.70
CA ALA A 37 -29.57 -49.22 -11.52
C ALA A 37 -29.22 -50.17 -10.36
N ALA A 38 -28.98 -49.60 -9.17
CA ALA A 38 -28.83 -50.31 -7.91
C ALA A 38 -30.18 -50.33 -7.16
N PRO A 39 -30.53 -51.41 -6.44
CA PRO A 39 -31.84 -51.64 -5.89
C PRO A 39 -32.10 -50.86 -4.60
N GLY A 40 -33.39 -50.52 -4.39
CA GLY A 40 -33.90 -49.74 -3.28
C GLY A 40 -33.65 -50.38 -1.93
N GLN A 41 -33.33 -49.50 -0.95
CA GLN A 41 -33.36 -49.86 0.46
C GLN A 41 -34.66 -49.31 1.09
N SER A 42 -35.37 -50.25 1.67
CA SER A 42 -36.64 -50.10 2.38
C SER A 42 -36.56 -49.17 3.57
N ARG A 43 -37.50 -48.24 3.62
CA ARG A 43 -37.78 -47.42 4.79
C ARG A 43 -38.36 -48.28 5.91
N ARG A 44 -37.72 -48.32 7.09
CA ARG A 44 -38.34 -48.76 8.34
C ARG A 44 -38.74 -47.55 9.15
N PRO A 45 -39.93 -47.50 9.70
CA PRO A 45 -40.36 -46.42 10.62
C PRO A 45 -39.78 -46.69 12.01
N PHE A 46 -39.03 -45.76 12.57
CA PHE A 46 -38.75 -45.75 14.01
C PHE A 46 -39.80 -44.90 14.71
N ALA A 47 -40.61 -45.64 15.46
CA ALA A 47 -41.58 -45.06 16.39
C ALA A 47 -40.86 -44.59 17.66
N SER A 48 -41.22 -43.39 18.09
CA SER A 48 -41.36 -42.86 19.44
C SER A 48 -40.49 -43.41 20.57
N SER A 49 -39.50 -42.55 20.98
CA SER A 49 -39.08 -42.45 22.38
C SER A 49 -38.76 -40.99 22.69
N ALA A 50 -39.79 -40.18 22.71
CA ALA A 50 -39.79 -38.88 23.38
C ALA A 50 -40.25 -39.17 24.81
N LEU A 51 -39.36 -38.98 25.78
CA LEU A 51 -39.57 -38.73 27.18
C LEU A 51 -38.40 -39.33 27.97
N PHE A 52 -37.35 -38.51 28.18
CA PHE A 52 -36.39 -38.60 29.33
C PHE A 52 -35.14 -37.76 29.11
N TRP A 53 -35.25 -36.57 28.51
CA TRP A 53 -34.09 -35.64 28.47
C TRP A 53 -34.50 -34.20 28.81
N GLY A 54 -35.47 -34.06 29.70
CA GLY A 54 -36.05 -32.74 30.05
C GLY A 54 -35.45 -32.05 31.29
N SER A 55 -34.47 -32.64 31.99
CA SER A 55 -34.05 -32.08 33.29
C SER A 55 -32.56 -31.76 33.44
N ALA A 56 -31.73 -31.94 32.41
CA ALA A 56 -30.29 -31.62 32.48
C ALA A 56 -29.89 -30.27 31.82
N PHE A 57 -30.82 -29.62 31.13
CA PHE A 57 -30.51 -28.34 30.45
C PHE A 57 -30.82 -27.08 31.27
N ALA A 58 -31.51 -27.18 32.38
CA ALA A 58 -31.90 -26.01 33.18
C ALA A 58 -30.82 -25.52 34.16
N VAL A 59 -29.76 -26.30 34.45
CA VAL A 59 -28.67 -25.91 35.38
C VAL A 59 -27.43 -25.37 34.63
N ALA A 60 -27.26 -25.69 33.35
CA ALA A 60 -26.14 -25.16 32.56
C ALA A 60 -26.36 -23.75 32.02
N ALA A 61 -27.65 -23.30 31.91
CA ALA A 61 -27.98 -21.97 31.41
C ALA A 61 -27.80 -20.84 32.45
N GLY A 62 -27.67 -21.19 33.74
CA GLY A 62 -27.53 -20.22 34.85
C GLY A 62 -26.09 -19.78 35.14
N LEU A 63 -25.07 -20.46 34.60
CA LEU A 63 -23.65 -20.18 34.87
C LEU A 63 -22.89 -19.53 33.71
N THR A 64 -23.49 -19.43 32.53
CA THR A 64 -22.87 -18.79 31.35
C THR A 64 -23.26 -17.32 31.18
N ALA A 65 -24.12 -16.77 32.02
CA ALA A 65 -24.57 -15.38 31.89
C ALA A 65 -23.70 -14.33 32.61
N ARG A 66 -22.51 -14.70 33.10
CA ARG A 66 -21.62 -13.76 33.80
C ARG A 66 -20.20 -13.64 33.24
N SER A 67 -19.96 -14.11 32.05
CA SER A 67 -18.71 -13.81 31.36
C SER A 67 -19.05 -13.04 30.07
N THR A 68 -19.41 -11.79 30.19
CA THR A 68 -19.15 -10.84 29.11
C THR A 68 -17.64 -10.74 29.02
N VAL A 69 -17.06 -11.56 28.17
CA VAL A 69 -15.70 -11.33 27.69
C VAL A 69 -15.78 -10.05 26.89
N HIS A 70 -15.46 -8.92 27.51
CA HIS A 70 -15.09 -7.72 26.81
C HIS A 70 -13.79 -8.07 26.07
N LEU A 71 -13.94 -8.43 24.79
CA LEU A 71 -12.86 -8.39 23.79
C LEU A 71 -12.68 -6.93 23.33
N ASP A 72 -12.62 -6.01 24.30
CA ASP A 72 -11.90 -4.78 24.10
C ASP A 72 -10.42 -5.18 24.17
N GLY A 73 -9.82 -5.44 23.01
CA GLY A 73 -8.39 -5.44 22.89
C GLY A 73 -7.93 -4.09 23.38
N GLU A 74 -7.41 -4.03 24.61
CA GLU A 74 -6.74 -2.86 25.13
C GLU A 74 -5.69 -2.47 24.08
N VAL A 75 -5.94 -1.31 23.47
CA VAL A 75 -4.90 -0.59 22.75
C VAL A 75 -3.76 -0.45 23.77
N PRO A 76 -2.55 -0.95 23.49
CA PRO A 76 -1.45 -0.78 24.42
C PRO A 76 -1.42 0.68 24.83
N PRO A 77 -1.38 1.02 26.14
CA PRO A 77 -1.42 2.40 26.57
C PRO A 77 -0.26 3.12 25.91
N THR A 78 -0.56 4.14 25.12
CA THR A 78 0.43 5.12 24.67
C THR A 78 1.11 5.61 25.94
N PRO A 79 2.45 5.54 26.05
CA PRO A 79 3.14 5.98 27.25
C PRO A 79 2.66 7.40 27.59
N ALA A 80 2.14 7.55 28.81
CA ALA A 80 1.58 8.79 29.29
C ALA A 80 2.68 9.89 29.24
N GLY A 81 2.54 10.86 28.30
CA GLY A 81 3.46 11.99 28.14
C GLY A 81 3.95 12.25 26.71
N GLU A 82 3.62 11.45 25.72
CA GLU A 82 3.94 11.78 24.32
C GLU A 82 2.83 12.66 23.70
N ASP A 83 3.21 13.83 23.21
CA ASP A 83 2.29 14.66 22.42
C ASP A 83 1.85 13.86 21.18
N THR A 84 0.55 13.86 20.93
CA THR A 84 -0.02 13.14 19.80
C THR A 84 -0.89 14.05 18.93
N ARG A 85 -0.90 13.80 17.62
CA ARG A 85 -1.86 14.39 16.68
C ARG A 85 -2.82 13.28 16.21
N VAL A 86 -4.11 13.56 16.32
CA VAL A 86 -5.17 12.60 15.96
C VAL A 86 -5.61 12.86 14.51
N ASP A 87 -5.72 11.78 13.71
CA ASP A 87 -6.37 11.86 12.41
C ASP A 87 -7.89 12.07 12.59
N PRO A 88 -8.45 13.20 12.14
CA PRO A 88 -9.85 13.54 12.38
C PRO A 88 -10.83 12.56 11.70
N ALA A 89 -10.38 11.89 10.64
CA ALA A 89 -11.24 10.97 9.91
C ALA A 89 -11.39 9.60 10.59
N THR A 90 -10.41 9.17 11.41
CA THR A 90 -10.35 7.80 11.96
C THR A 90 -10.18 7.75 13.46
N SER A 91 -9.92 8.89 14.10
CA SER A 91 -9.56 9.03 15.52
C SER A 91 -8.30 8.26 15.93
N ILE A 92 -7.45 7.87 14.96
CA ILE A 92 -6.17 7.23 15.24
C ILE A 92 -5.14 8.29 15.62
N ALA A 93 -4.47 8.09 16.75
CA ALA A 93 -3.44 8.98 17.27
C ALA A 93 -2.05 8.63 16.69
N PHE A 94 -1.29 9.67 16.36
CA PHE A 94 0.10 9.60 15.89
C PHE A 94 0.98 10.41 16.82
N PRO A 95 2.09 9.87 17.35
CA PRO A 95 3.02 10.65 18.16
C PRO A 95 3.62 11.80 17.34
N THR A 96 3.78 12.97 17.95
CA THR A 96 4.37 14.14 17.25
C THR A 96 5.84 13.97 16.95
N THR A 97 6.51 13.10 17.72
CA THR A 97 7.89 12.66 17.48
C THR A 97 7.96 11.15 17.37
N LEU A 98 8.78 10.65 16.45
CA LEU A 98 8.93 9.22 16.22
C LEU A 98 10.39 8.81 16.31
N LYS A 99 10.69 7.88 17.23
CA LYS A 99 11.99 7.22 17.34
C LYS A 99 11.84 5.77 16.88
N ILE A 100 12.61 5.38 15.87
CA ILE A 100 12.59 4.02 15.34
C ILE A 100 13.81 3.28 15.93
N GLN A 101 13.56 2.16 16.58
CA GLN A 101 14.63 1.28 17.05
C GLN A 101 15.35 0.66 15.84
N SER A 102 16.66 0.84 15.78
CA SER A 102 17.51 0.34 14.71
C SER A 102 18.90 -0.02 15.26
N LYS A 103 19.62 -0.92 14.57
CA LYS A 103 21.01 -1.24 14.88
C LYS A 103 21.95 -0.06 14.63
N THR A 104 21.61 0.82 13.71
CA THR A 104 22.32 2.08 13.45
C THR A 104 21.53 3.23 14.03
N PRO A 105 22.19 4.26 14.59
CA PRO A 105 21.49 5.44 15.10
C PRO A 105 20.67 6.09 13.97
N LEU A 106 19.38 6.28 14.22
CA LEU A 106 18.47 7.03 13.35
C LEU A 106 18.11 8.35 14.02
N PRO A 107 17.83 9.40 13.25
CA PRO A 107 17.35 10.65 13.80
C PRO A 107 15.99 10.48 14.47
N THR A 108 15.61 11.44 15.30
CA THR A 108 14.22 11.59 15.74
C THR A 108 13.44 12.25 14.62
N PHE A 109 12.33 11.64 14.24
CA PHE A 109 11.48 12.14 13.16
C PHE A 109 10.35 12.99 13.71
N THR A 110 10.09 14.13 13.10
CA THR A 110 8.98 15.03 13.45
C THR A 110 7.78 14.76 12.56
N LEU A 111 6.59 14.67 13.17
CA LEU A 111 5.32 14.51 12.44
C LEU A 111 4.98 15.79 11.70
N MET A 112 4.90 15.71 10.38
CA MET A 112 4.51 16.84 9.54
C MET A 112 3.01 16.83 9.23
N GLY A 113 2.36 15.68 9.17
CA GLY A 113 0.94 15.62 8.89
C GLY A 113 0.36 14.21 9.03
N VAL A 114 -0.95 14.17 9.12
CA VAL A 114 -1.74 12.93 9.19
C VAL A 114 -2.89 12.97 8.19
N GLY A 115 -3.33 11.81 7.73
CA GLY A 115 -4.49 11.73 6.87
C GLY A 115 -4.92 10.29 6.62
N VAL A 116 -6.09 10.12 6.03
CA VAL A 116 -6.67 8.81 5.73
C VAL A 116 -6.57 8.48 4.25
N ARG A 117 -6.27 7.24 3.92
CA ARG A 117 -6.48 6.72 2.57
C ARG A 117 -7.85 6.10 2.45
N THR A 118 -8.59 6.57 1.47
CA THR A 118 -9.87 5.98 1.06
C THR A 118 -9.74 5.30 -0.31
N VAL A 119 -10.55 4.29 -0.54
CA VAL A 119 -10.68 3.63 -1.83
C VAL A 119 -12.14 3.51 -2.21
N SER A 120 -12.42 3.37 -3.51
CA SER A 120 -13.77 3.32 -4.05
C SER A 120 -14.52 4.66 -3.94
N PHE A 121 -15.57 4.82 -4.74
CA PHE A 121 -16.50 5.95 -4.68
C PHE A 121 -17.31 6.01 -3.35
N LEU A 122 -17.35 4.90 -2.60
CA LEU A 122 -17.99 4.82 -1.29
C LEU A 122 -17.11 5.40 -0.16
N GLY A 123 -15.91 5.89 -0.45
CA GLY A 123 -15.03 6.48 0.56
C GLY A 123 -14.57 5.49 1.64
N ILE A 124 -14.38 4.22 1.29
CA ILE A 124 -13.97 3.19 2.26
C ILE A 124 -12.57 3.52 2.80
N LYS A 125 -12.49 3.80 4.10
CA LYS A 125 -11.24 4.06 4.81
C LYS A 125 -10.43 2.77 4.93
N VAL A 126 -9.20 2.77 4.42
CA VAL A 126 -8.31 1.59 4.42
C VAL A 126 -7.30 1.68 5.55
N TYR A 127 -6.64 2.83 5.67
CA TYR A 127 -5.68 3.11 6.72
C TYR A 127 -5.53 4.61 6.96
N SER A 128 -5.11 4.98 8.16
CA SER A 128 -4.55 6.29 8.43
C SER A 128 -3.05 6.27 8.19
N VAL A 129 -2.49 7.40 7.78
CA VAL A 129 -1.07 7.53 7.51
C VAL A 129 -0.54 8.83 8.11
N GLY A 130 0.61 8.74 8.81
CA GLY A 130 1.38 9.86 9.28
C GLY A 130 2.67 9.99 8.47
N PHE A 131 3.00 11.21 8.05
CA PHE A 131 4.26 11.53 7.40
C PHE A 131 5.19 12.21 8.38
N TYR A 132 6.39 11.66 8.51
CA TYR A 132 7.44 12.13 9.40
C TYR A 132 8.71 12.41 8.60
N ALA A 133 9.47 13.45 9.01
CA ALA A 133 10.75 13.76 8.41
C ALA A 133 11.80 14.13 9.48
N ASP A 134 13.07 13.93 9.15
CA ASP A 134 14.19 14.45 9.92
C ASP A 134 14.36 15.95 9.66
N LEU A 135 13.78 16.76 10.51
CA LEU A 135 13.87 18.22 10.46
C LEU A 135 14.98 18.77 11.38
N SER A 136 15.62 17.93 12.19
CA SER A 136 16.62 18.33 13.18
C SER A 136 18.00 18.58 12.59
N ASN A 137 18.23 18.21 11.33
CA ASN A 137 19.52 18.34 10.69
C ASN A 137 19.82 19.82 10.35
N PRO A 138 20.90 20.41 10.91
CA PRO A 138 21.22 21.84 10.73
C PRO A 138 21.53 22.23 9.27
N ASN A 139 21.83 21.26 8.41
CA ASN A 139 22.05 21.49 6.98
C ASN A 139 20.75 21.51 6.15
N LEU A 140 19.59 21.57 6.81
CA LEU A 140 18.30 21.70 6.14
C LEU A 140 18.08 23.18 5.76
N VAL A 141 18.39 23.52 4.53
CA VAL A 141 18.11 24.84 3.97
C VAL A 141 16.94 24.71 3.01
N ILE A 142 15.74 24.97 3.50
CA ILE A 142 14.55 24.97 2.64
C ILE A 142 14.42 26.37 2.03
N PRO A 143 14.31 26.51 0.70
CA PRO A 143 14.10 27.80 0.06
C PRO A 143 12.80 28.44 0.56
N ARG A 144 12.88 29.66 1.06
CA ARG A 144 11.70 30.36 1.64
C ARG A 144 10.62 30.65 0.61
N ASP A 145 11.05 30.97 -0.62
CA ASP A 145 10.18 31.37 -1.72
C ASP A 145 9.62 30.16 -2.50
N ALA A 146 9.98 28.93 -2.11
CA ALA A 146 9.47 27.72 -2.74
C ALA A 146 8.00 27.48 -2.38
N THR A 147 7.25 26.93 -3.32
CA THR A 147 5.89 26.48 -3.08
C THR A 147 5.85 25.37 -2.03
N PRO A 148 4.73 25.13 -1.36
CA PRO A 148 4.63 24.04 -0.40
C PRO A 148 4.98 22.67 -0.99
N GLU A 149 4.59 22.44 -2.23
CA GLU A 149 4.91 21.21 -2.96
C GLU A 149 6.42 21.08 -3.20
N GLU A 150 7.10 22.13 -3.60
CA GLU A 150 8.55 22.15 -3.78
C GLU A 150 9.30 21.93 -2.47
N LYS A 151 8.82 22.53 -1.37
CA LYS A 151 9.37 22.30 -0.03
C LYS A 151 9.22 20.83 0.40
N ILE A 152 8.06 20.23 0.18
CA ILE A 152 7.81 18.81 0.45
C ILE A 152 8.74 17.93 -0.40
N GLU A 153 8.85 18.22 -1.69
CA GLU A 153 9.73 17.51 -2.60
C GLU A 153 11.21 17.63 -2.16
N TYR A 154 11.63 18.82 -1.76
CA TYR A 154 12.97 19.07 -1.24
C TYR A 154 13.26 18.21 0.01
N ILE A 155 12.32 18.16 0.96
CA ILE A 155 12.44 17.34 2.17
C ILE A 155 12.56 15.86 1.78
N VAL A 156 11.67 15.37 0.92
CA VAL A 156 11.69 13.97 0.47
C VAL A 156 12.98 13.61 -0.26
N LYS A 157 13.54 14.52 -1.07
CA LYS A 157 14.78 14.30 -1.79
C LYS A 157 16.02 14.32 -0.89
N ASN A 158 16.03 15.14 0.17
CA ASN A 158 17.23 15.44 0.92
C ASN A 158 17.26 14.91 2.36
N ARG A 159 16.15 14.35 2.86
CA ARG A 159 16.03 13.93 4.26
C ARG A 159 15.61 12.48 4.41
N ALA A 160 15.86 11.92 5.58
CA ALA A 160 15.23 10.68 5.98
C ALA A 160 13.76 10.95 6.30
N CYS A 161 12.89 10.07 5.83
CA CYS A 161 11.45 10.18 5.99
C CYS A 161 10.83 8.87 6.45
N VAL A 162 9.70 8.95 7.14
CA VAL A 162 8.90 7.79 7.53
C VAL A 162 7.44 8.00 7.16
N LEU A 163 6.84 6.99 6.58
CA LEU A 163 5.40 6.84 6.44
C LEU A 163 4.94 5.78 7.44
N ARG A 164 4.21 6.18 8.47
CA ARG A 164 3.57 5.27 9.42
C ARG A 164 2.14 5.02 8.96
N ILE A 165 1.85 3.79 8.61
CA ILE A 165 0.54 3.34 8.12
C ILE A 165 -0.14 2.54 9.21
N ILE A 166 -1.37 2.91 9.58
CA ILE A 166 -2.15 2.23 10.62
C ILE A 166 -3.50 1.82 10.01
N PRO A 167 -3.74 0.51 9.79
CA PRO A 167 -4.98 0.03 9.21
C PRO A 167 -6.20 0.36 10.07
N THR A 168 -7.27 0.85 9.45
CA THR A 168 -8.56 1.13 10.13
C THR A 168 -9.40 -0.11 10.33
N ARG A 169 -9.04 -1.20 9.69
CA ARG A 169 -9.66 -2.53 9.76
C ARG A 169 -8.63 -3.60 9.42
N SER A 170 -8.89 -4.84 9.76
CA SER A 170 -8.04 -5.95 9.32
C SER A 170 -7.94 -5.96 7.79
N THR A 171 -6.73 -6.02 7.28
CA THR A 171 -6.39 -6.07 5.86
C THR A 171 -5.31 -7.14 5.64
N SER A 172 -4.75 -7.25 4.45
CA SER A 172 -3.59 -8.11 4.20
C SER A 172 -2.40 -7.29 3.72
N TYR A 173 -1.20 -7.77 4.04
CA TYR A 173 0.02 -7.22 3.48
C TYR A 173 0.01 -7.24 1.95
N GLY A 174 -0.56 -8.28 1.34
CA GLY A 174 -0.75 -8.38 -0.12
C GLY A 174 -1.60 -7.25 -0.68
N HIS A 175 -2.65 -6.84 0.02
CA HIS A 175 -3.51 -5.73 -0.40
C HIS A 175 -2.76 -4.38 -0.41
N LEU A 176 -1.96 -4.12 0.64
CA LEU A 176 -1.10 -2.94 0.72
C LEU A 176 -0.03 -2.96 -0.37
N ARG A 177 0.66 -4.09 -0.53
CA ARG A 177 1.64 -4.33 -1.60
C ARG A 177 1.10 -3.95 -2.97
N ASP A 178 -0.07 -4.49 -3.32
CA ASP A 178 -0.67 -4.28 -4.63
C ASP A 178 -1.07 -2.80 -4.84
N GLY A 179 -1.46 -2.12 -3.76
CA GLY A 179 -1.69 -0.68 -3.76
C GLY A 179 -0.41 0.12 -4.01
N PHE A 180 0.68 -0.22 -3.33
CA PHE A 180 1.98 0.42 -3.50
C PHE A 180 2.56 0.17 -4.89
N MET A 181 2.46 -1.06 -5.40
CA MET A 181 2.94 -1.39 -6.74
C MET A 181 2.20 -0.62 -7.82
N ARG A 182 0.88 -0.45 -7.73
CA ARG A 182 0.11 0.40 -8.65
C ARG A 182 0.55 1.86 -8.60
N ALA A 183 0.79 2.39 -7.40
CA ALA A 183 1.25 3.77 -7.24
C ALA A 183 2.64 3.96 -7.86
N LEU A 184 3.58 3.06 -7.63
CA LEU A 184 4.92 3.10 -8.20
C LEU A 184 4.93 2.94 -9.73
N GLN A 185 4.05 2.09 -10.28
CA GLN A 185 3.88 1.99 -11.73
C GLN A 185 3.36 3.30 -12.33
N ALA A 186 2.41 3.96 -11.68
CA ALA A 186 1.93 5.27 -12.12
C ALA A 186 3.05 6.33 -12.06
N ARG A 187 3.89 6.30 -11.01
CA ARG A 187 5.08 7.16 -10.89
C ARG A 187 6.09 6.90 -12.02
N GLN A 188 6.35 5.63 -12.34
CA GLN A 188 7.25 5.25 -13.43
C GLN A 188 6.77 5.83 -14.79
N VAL A 189 5.48 5.72 -15.08
CA VAL A 189 4.89 6.30 -16.30
C VAL A 189 5.06 7.82 -16.31
N LEU A 190 4.80 8.49 -15.20
CA LEU A 190 4.92 9.94 -15.07
C LEU A 190 6.38 10.42 -15.25
N CYS A 191 7.34 9.78 -14.57
CA CYS A 191 8.75 10.11 -14.70
C CYS A 191 9.26 9.91 -16.14
N ARG A 192 8.79 8.86 -16.83
CA ARG A 192 9.08 8.63 -18.25
C ARG A 192 8.52 9.75 -19.13
N GLN A 193 7.27 10.15 -18.92
CA GLN A 193 6.62 11.23 -19.69
C GLN A 193 7.33 12.58 -19.51
N ARG A 194 7.96 12.80 -18.36
CA ARG A 194 8.73 14.01 -18.07
C ARG A 194 10.19 13.94 -18.52
N GLY A 195 10.64 12.81 -19.03
CA GLY A 195 12.05 12.60 -19.38
C GLY A 195 12.98 12.50 -18.16
N GLU A 196 12.44 12.26 -16.97
CA GLU A 196 13.18 12.10 -15.70
C GLU A 196 13.70 10.67 -15.51
N LEU A 197 13.39 9.77 -16.44
CA LEU A 197 13.76 8.36 -16.39
C LEU A 197 14.21 7.90 -17.77
N THR A 198 15.50 7.59 -17.88
CA THR A 198 16.09 7.02 -19.10
C THR A 198 15.70 5.55 -19.24
N PRO A 199 15.78 4.96 -20.46
CA PRO A 199 15.50 3.53 -20.66
C PRO A 199 16.39 2.61 -19.79
N ASP A 200 17.64 2.96 -19.58
CA ASP A 200 18.58 2.18 -18.76
C ASP A 200 18.20 2.24 -17.27
N GLU A 201 17.85 3.42 -16.77
CA GLU A 201 17.33 3.59 -15.41
C GLU A 201 16.00 2.86 -15.22
N GLU A 202 15.11 2.89 -16.22
CA GLU A 202 13.86 2.14 -16.21
C GLU A 202 14.10 0.63 -16.10
N LEU A 203 15.10 0.11 -16.78
CA LEU A 203 15.51 -1.29 -16.66
C LEU A 203 16.10 -1.57 -15.27
N ALA A 204 16.96 -0.68 -14.76
CA ALA A 204 17.60 -0.82 -13.46
C ALA A 204 16.64 -0.88 -12.28
N ILE A 205 15.51 -0.13 -12.32
CA ILE A 205 14.51 -0.13 -11.24
C ILE A 205 13.63 -1.38 -11.20
N GLN A 206 13.63 -2.23 -12.23
CA GLN A 206 12.80 -3.44 -12.26
C GLN A 206 13.19 -4.44 -11.16
N SER A 207 14.49 -4.58 -10.88
CA SER A 207 14.97 -5.48 -9.81
C SER A 207 14.55 -4.97 -8.42
N PRO A 208 14.76 -3.70 -8.02
CA PRO A 208 14.21 -3.12 -6.81
C PRO A 208 12.70 -3.27 -6.65
N LEU A 209 11.92 -3.04 -7.72
CA LEU A 209 10.46 -3.20 -7.68
C LEU A 209 10.04 -4.65 -7.40
N ARG A 210 10.69 -5.62 -8.04
CA ARG A 210 10.43 -7.04 -7.77
C ARG A 210 10.82 -7.41 -6.34
N LYS A 211 11.94 -6.93 -5.84
CA LYS A 211 12.37 -7.14 -4.45
C LYS A 211 11.36 -6.57 -3.47
N LEU A 212 10.92 -5.32 -3.66
CA LEU A 212 9.88 -4.71 -2.82
C LEU A 212 8.62 -5.58 -2.81
N LYS A 213 8.15 -5.99 -3.98
CA LYS A 213 6.96 -6.85 -4.10
C LYS A 213 7.10 -8.15 -3.32
N SER A 214 8.26 -8.80 -3.37
CA SER A 214 8.51 -10.10 -2.71
C SER A 214 8.65 -10.01 -1.18
N MET A 215 8.87 -8.82 -0.62
CA MET A 215 9.03 -8.65 0.83
C MET A 215 7.71 -8.77 1.59
N PHE A 216 6.58 -8.52 0.94
CA PHE A 216 5.28 -8.54 1.60
C PHE A 216 4.73 -9.96 1.69
N PRO A 217 4.48 -10.48 2.91
CA PRO A 217 3.94 -11.82 3.09
C PRO A 217 2.44 -11.89 2.68
N ASN A 218 1.94 -13.11 2.48
CA ASN A 218 0.53 -13.35 2.22
C ASN A 218 -0.25 -13.59 3.53
N THR A 219 0.03 -12.77 4.55
CA THR A 219 -0.60 -12.86 5.87
C THR A 219 -1.49 -11.63 6.12
N PRO A 220 -2.46 -11.75 7.04
CA PRO A 220 -3.26 -10.60 7.45
C PRO A 220 -2.39 -9.59 8.22
N LEU A 221 -2.73 -8.31 8.09
CA LEU A 221 -2.28 -7.21 8.94
C LEU A 221 -3.47 -6.78 9.80
N ALA A 222 -3.32 -6.91 11.10
CA ALA A 222 -4.39 -6.63 12.03
C ALA A 222 -4.77 -5.13 12.04
N LYS A 223 -6.01 -4.83 12.37
CA LYS A 223 -6.46 -3.47 12.63
C LYS A 223 -5.55 -2.82 13.69
N HIS A 224 -5.22 -1.55 13.49
CA HIS A 224 -4.39 -0.72 14.37
C HIS A 224 -2.94 -1.19 14.55
N THR A 225 -2.46 -2.19 13.82
CA THR A 225 -1.04 -2.56 13.82
C THR A 225 -0.25 -1.60 12.93
N PRO A 226 0.69 -0.80 13.46
CA PRO A 226 1.45 0.14 12.67
C PRO A 226 2.44 -0.58 11.74
N LEU A 227 2.52 -0.12 10.49
CA LEU A 227 3.53 -0.49 9.52
C LEU A 227 4.36 0.75 9.19
N ASP A 228 5.62 0.76 9.60
CA ASP A 228 6.55 1.85 9.34
C ASP A 228 7.34 1.59 8.07
N ILE A 229 7.35 2.56 7.18
CA ILE A 229 8.13 2.56 5.94
C ILE A 229 9.10 3.72 6.01
N LEU A 230 10.37 3.41 6.23
CA LEU A 230 11.46 4.36 6.38
C LEU A 230 12.21 4.51 5.05
N VAL A 231 12.52 5.73 4.69
CA VAL A 231 13.45 6.07 3.63
C VAL A 231 14.67 6.77 4.24
N THR A 232 15.86 6.23 3.99
CA THR A 232 17.10 6.81 4.51
C THR A 232 17.43 8.15 3.84
N ALA A 233 18.20 9.01 4.52
CA ALA A 233 18.75 10.20 3.90
C ALA A 233 19.66 9.81 2.71
N PRO A 234 19.82 10.70 1.71
CA PRO A 234 20.77 10.47 0.63
C PRO A 234 22.21 10.41 1.16
N SER A 235 23.03 9.58 0.53
CA SER A 235 24.44 9.42 0.86
C SER A 235 25.27 9.35 -0.43
N PRO A 236 26.45 10.01 -0.49
CA PRO A 236 27.32 9.91 -1.67
C PRO A 236 27.89 8.51 -1.92
N LYS A 237 27.90 7.66 -0.87
CA LYS A 237 28.57 6.36 -0.89
C LYS A 237 27.68 5.19 -1.29
N GLN A 238 26.37 5.34 -1.17
CA GLN A 238 25.43 4.25 -1.42
C GLN A 238 24.04 4.77 -1.78
N PRO A 239 23.28 4.03 -2.59
CA PRO A 239 21.90 4.38 -2.89
C PRO A 239 21.04 4.42 -1.62
N ARG A 240 20.03 5.27 -1.63
CA ARG A 240 19.04 5.33 -0.55
C ARG A 240 18.36 3.98 -0.37
N THR A 241 17.99 3.71 0.85
CA THR A 241 17.31 2.46 1.21
C THR A 241 15.89 2.76 1.63
N LEU A 242 14.95 2.05 1.03
CA LEU A 242 13.57 1.95 1.51
C LEU A 242 13.48 0.71 2.41
N ILE A 243 13.10 0.91 3.67
CA ILE A 243 12.99 -0.13 4.68
C ILE A 243 11.52 -0.26 5.07
N VAL A 244 10.94 -1.42 4.85
CA VAL A 244 9.62 -1.78 5.40
C VAL A 244 9.90 -2.53 6.69
N ARG A 245 9.55 -1.92 7.82
CA ARG A 245 9.87 -2.45 9.15
C ARG A 245 9.37 -3.89 9.29
N ASP A 246 10.21 -4.74 9.84
CA ASP A 246 9.99 -6.17 10.08
C ASP A 246 9.79 -7.03 8.81
N LEU A 247 9.79 -6.42 7.61
CA LEU A 247 9.66 -7.14 6.34
C LEU A 247 10.95 -7.17 5.52
N GLY A 248 11.75 -6.10 5.57
CA GLY A 248 13.01 -6.05 4.85
C GLY A 248 13.34 -4.68 4.24
N SER A 249 14.33 -4.64 3.34
CA SER A 249 14.81 -3.40 2.75
C SER A 249 15.20 -3.54 1.28
N VAL A 250 15.12 -2.44 0.54
CA VAL A 250 15.51 -2.32 -0.87
C VAL A 250 16.36 -1.08 -1.06
N GLN A 251 17.50 -1.21 -1.71
CA GLN A 251 18.36 -0.09 -2.10
C GLN A 251 18.00 0.38 -3.51
N SER A 252 17.54 1.62 -3.62
CA SER A 252 17.26 2.31 -4.89
C SER A 252 16.87 3.75 -4.59
N ASP A 253 17.60 4.72 -5.13
CA ASP A 253 17.27 6.15 -4.99
C ASP A 253 15.91 6.48 -5.58
N TRP A 254 15.65 5.97 -6.78
CA TRP A 254 14.37 6.17 -7.45
C TRP A 254 13.21 5.62 -6.61
N LEU A 255 13.29 4.35 -6.20
CA LEU A 255 12.22 3.70 -5.43
C LEU A 255 11.97 4.40 -4.09
N ALA A 256 13.04 4.77 -3.38
CA ALA A 256 12.96 5.44 -2.09
C ALA A 256 12.27 6.81 -2.21
N ARG A 257 12.63 7.59 -3.23
CA ARG A 257 12.05 8.90 -3.51
C ARG A 257 10.60 8.78 -3.96
N GLU A 258 10.35 7.98 -4.99
CA GLU A 258 9.05 7.92 -5.65
C GLU A 258 7.97 7.26 -4.80
N PHE A 259 8.36 6.36 -3.89
CA PHE A 259 7.43 5.79 -2.91
C PHE A 259 6.79 6.87 -2.02
N VAL A 260 7.59 7.82 -1.54
CA VAL A 260 7.09 8.91 -0.70
C VAL A 260 6.36 9.96 -1.53
N LEU A 261 6.94 10.38 -2.68
CA LEU A 261 6.32 11.37 -3.56
C LEU A 261 4.96 10.93 -4.11
N ALA A 262 4.71 9.62 -4.21
CA ALA A 262 3.38 9.11 -4.58
C ALA A 262 2.25 9.58 -3.63
N TYR A 263 2.57 9.98 -2.41
CA TYR A 263 1.60 10.53 -1.46
C TYR A 263 1.33 12.03 -1.66
N PHE A 264 2.23 12.76 -2.33
CA PHE A 264 2.19 14.23 -2.37
C PHE A 264 1.97 14.79 -3.76
N GLU A 265 2.38 14.11 -4.82
CA GLU A 265 2.24 14.64 -6.17
C GLU A 265 0.83 14.46 -6.72
N GLY A 266 0.35 15.49 -7.43
CA GLY A 266 -1.03 15.56 -7.92
C GLY A 266 -2.03 15.48 -6.76
N LYS A 267 -2.99 14.57 -6.88
CA LYS A 267 -3.94 14.29 -5.77
C LYS A 267 -3.32 13.43 -4.66
N GLY A 268 -2.18 12.80 -4.92
CA GLY A 268 -1.54 11.89 -3.98
C GLY A 268 -2.36 10.63 -3.65
N ILE A 269 -1.72 9.71 -2.93
CA ILE A 269 -2.40 8.49 -2.45
C ILE A 269 -3.43 8.81 -1.35
N SER A 270 -3.16 9.84 -0.55
CA SER A 270 -4.03 10.34 0.52
C SER A 270 -4.09 11.87 0.43
N PRO A 271 -5.11 12.44 -0.24
CA PRO A 271 -5.27 13.89 -0.31
C PRO A 271 -5.31 14.57 1.08
N PRO A 272 -6.00 14.02 2.11
CA PRO A 272 -5.98 14.62 3.44
C PRO A 272 -4.58 14.68 4.07
N LEU A 273 -3.71 13.67 3.81
CA LEU A 273 -2.32 13.74 4.26
C LEU A 273 -1.57 14.88 3.57
N LYS A 274 -1.73 15.00 2.25
CA LYS A 274 -1.09 16.08 1.49
C LYS A 274 -1.50 17.45 2.04
N GLU A 275 -2.79 17.69 2.21
CA GLU A 275 -3.33 18.93 2.77
C GLU A 275 -2.75 19.23 4.16
N SER A 276 -2.73 18.23 5.04
CA SER A 276 -2.17 18.34 6.39
C SER A 276 -0.68 18.67 6.40
N VAL A 277 0.11 18.11 5.46
CA VAL A 277 1.55 18.40 5.34
C VAL A 277 1.79 19.75 4.70
N VAL A 278 0.99 20.18 3.72
CA VAL A 278 1.04 21.53 3.13
C VAL A 278 0.78 22.58 4.21
N GLU A 279 -0.24 22.38 5.06
CA GLU A 279 -0.52 23.26 6.20
C GLU A 279 0.69 23.38 7.15
N TYR A 280 1.29 22.24 7.50
CA TYR A 280 2.49 22.20 8.34
C TYR A 280 3.65 22.98 7.73
N VAL A 281 3.93 22.76 6.45
CA VAL A 281 5.04 23.42 5.74
C VAL A 281 4.82 24.95 5.66
N ASN A 282 3.60 25.40 5.44
CA ASN A 282 3.26 26.82 5.39
C ASN A 282 3.39 27.51 6.75
N THR A 283 3.19 26.75 7.83
CA THR A 283 3.17 27.33 9.19
C THR A 283 4.56 27.30 9.85
N HIS A 284 5.40 26.29 9.52
CA HIS A 284 6.61 26.02 10.29
C HIS A 284 7.90 26.10 9.47
N LEU A 285 7.81 26.13 8.13
CA LEU A 285 8.97 26.13 7.22
C LEU A 285 8.90 27.24 6.18
#